data_30353186bd6dab6875f57b9152e40c72
#
_entry.id   30353186bd6dab6875f57b9152e40c72
#
_cell.length_a   1.000
_cell.length_b   1.000
_cell.length_c   1.000
_cell.angle_alpha   90.00
_cell.angle_beta   90.00
_cell.angle_gamma   90.00
#
_symmetry.space_group_name_H-M   'P 1'
#
loop_
_entity.id
_entity.type
_entity.pdbx_description
1 polymer ?
#
loop_
_entity_poly.entity_id
_entity_poly.type
_entity_poly.pdbx_seq_one_letter_code
_entity_poly.pdbx_strand_id
1 'polypeptide(L)'
;FNRRLDMKEGISYRDMEVTSPRGNQLRIHVEHITNMARPNLCLIKYSVSSINYTGRISLVPILDGNIVDDADLPNLKIWNILRSGSTSSCAYLWTQTRREDAQVCYAMTYQFFKNNKETTANPIRIEKEKQTGFSVGADVKPGDNVTLIKYTAIASSLYHERSELVEHSVAEAREAKSIGSVSYTHLR
;
A
#
# COMPACT_ATOMS: atom_id res chain seq x y z
N PHE A 1 5.40 15.35 -15.10
CA PHE A 1 5.88 14.39 -14.09
C PHE A 1 6.98 15.05 -13.26
N ASN A 2 6.79 15.10 -11.96
CA ASN A 2 7.75 15.65 -11.00
C ASN A 2 8.01 14.63 -9.88
N ARG A 3 9.26 14.57 -9.38
CA ARG A 3 9.67 13.79 -8.20
C ARG A 3 10.44 14.67 -7.24
N ARG A 4 10.15 14.56 -5.95
CA ARG A 4 10.86 15.26 -4.88
C ARG A 4 11.07 14.32 -3.71
N LEU A 5 12.25 14.35 -3.12
CA LEU A 5 12.55 13.67 -1.85
C LEU A 5 12.79 14.74 -0.79
N ASP A 6 12.01 14.68 0.27
CA ASP A 6 12.24 15.45 1.48
C ASP A 6 12.95 14.56 2.50
N MET A 7 14.27 14.72 2.59
CA MET A 7 15.09 13.89 3.48
C MET A 7 14.88 14.23 4.95
N LYS A 8 14.44 15.46 5.26
CA LYS A 8 14.18 15.89 6.63
C LYS A 8 12.92 15.21 7.17
N GLU A 9 11.88 15.12 6.34
CA GLU A 9 10.58 14.55 6.73
C GLU A 9 10.48 13.05 6.39
N GLY A 10 11.45 12.50 5.65
CA GLY A 10 11.41 11.09 5.22
C GLY A 10 10.31 10.79 4.20
N ILE A 11 9.95 11.76 3.35
CA ILE A 11 8.83 11.66 2.42
C ILE A 11 9.32 11.80 0.98
N SER A 12 8.95 10.83 0.14
CA SER A 12 9.11 10.91 -1.31
C SER A 12 7.78 11.26 -1.97
N TYR A 13 7.79 12.29 -2.79
CA TYR A 13 6.63 12.81 -3.52
C TYR A 13 6.73 12.48 -5.01
N ARG A 14 5.57 12.19 -5.62
CA ARG A 14 5.42 12.11 -7.08
C ARG A 14 4.16 12.84 -7.50
N ASP A 15 4.31 13.75 -8.46
CA ASP A 15 3.20 14.48 -9.06
C ASP A 15 3.17 14.17 -10.56
N MET A 16 1.98 13.85 -11.08
CA MET A 16 1.81 13.59 -12.51
C MET A 16 0.42 13.98 -12.97
N GLU A 17 0.33 14.45 -14.20
CA GLU A 17 -0.92 14.59 -14.94
C GLU A 17 -0.96 13.54 -16.03
N VAL A 18 -2.09 12.87 -16.14
CA VAL A 18 -2.31 11.77 -17.09
C VAL A 18 -3.49 12.14 -17.96
N THR A 19 -3.29 11.99 -19.27
CA THR A 19 -4.37 12.12 -20.25
C THR A 19 -4.61 10.77 -20.90
N SER A 20 -5.84 10.27 -20.81
CA SER A 20 -6.21 9.02 -21.47
C SER A 20 -6.36 9.24 -23.00
N PRO A 21 -6.33 8.18 -23.82
CA PRO A 21 -6.60 8.28 -25.25
C PRO A 21 -7.95 8.92 -25.61
N ARG A 22 -8.92 8.92 -24.67
CA ARG A 22 -10.23 9.57 -24.83
C ARG A 22 -10.25 11.02 -24.37
N GLY A 23 -9.10 11.62 -24.02
CA GLY A 23 -8.99 12.99 -23.55
C GLY A 23 -9.35 13.22 -22.09
N ASN A 24 -9.64 12.16 -21.32
CA ASN A 24 -9.88 12.30 -19.88
C ASN A 24 -8.57 12.63 -19.16
N GLN A 25 -8.60 13.63 -18.29
CA GLN A 25 -7.44 14.14 -17.56
C GLN A 25 -7.59 13.95 -16.07
N LEU A 26 -6.55 13.40 -15.46
CA LEU A 26 -6.43 13.17 -14.02
C LEU A 26 -5.11 13.74 -13.53
N ARG A 27 -5.12 14.30 -12.32
CA ARG A 27 -3.91 14.64 -11.58
C ARG A 27 -3.70 13.60 -10.48
N ILE A 28 -2.50 13.05 -10.40
CA ILE A 28 -2.12 12.03 -9.42
C ILE A 28 -1.02 12.60 -8.55
N HIS A 29 -1.20 12.50 -7.23
CA HIS A 29 -0.21 12.85 -6.22
C HIS A 29 0.04 11.65 -5.33
N VAL A 30 1.32 11.28 -5.15
CA VAL A 30 1.72 10.12 -4.35
C VAL A 30 2.75 10.54 -3.31
N GLU A 31 2.52 10.18 -2.07
CA GLU A 31 3.45 10.33 -0.95
C GLU A 31 3.86 8.93 -0.46
N HIS A 32 5.17 8.63 -0.46
CA HIS A 32 5.73 7.47 0.24
C HIS A 32 6.37 7.97 1.52
N ILE A 33 5.91 7.48 2.64
CA ILE A 33 6.33 7.90 3.97
C ILE A 33 7.01 6.72 4.66
N THR A 34 8.25 6.93 5.08
CA THR A 34 9.02 5.99 5.91
C THR A 34 9.31 6.65 7.25
N ASN A 35 9.21 5.89 8.34
CA ASN A 35 9.43 6.39 9.68
C ASN A 35 10.63 5.68 10.31
N MET A 36 11.66 6.45 10.69
CA MET A 36 12.88 5.88 11.28
C MET A 36 12.65 5.33 12.69
N ALA A 37 11.67 5.83 13.43
CA ALA A 37 11.32 5.30 14.76
C ALA A 37 10.59 3.94 14.67
N ARG A 38 9.92 3.66 13.55
CA ARG A 38 9.23 2.39 13.27
C ARG A 38 9.59 1.90 11.86
N PRO A 39 10.81 1.36 11.64
CA PRO A 39 11.34 1.06 10.32
C PRO A 39 10.61 -0.09 9.60
N ASN A 40 9.85 -0.88 10.34
CA ASN A 40 8.99 -1.94 9.84
C ASN A 40 7.64 -1.45 9.28
N LEU A 41 7.38 -0.13 9.33
CA LEU A 41 6.15 0.47 8.82
C LEU A 41 6.42 1.36 7.61
N CYS A 42 5.58 1.22 6.59
CA CYS A 42 5.59 2.04 5.39
C CYS A 42 4.16 2.51 5.07
N LEU A 43 4.02 3.79 4.73
CA LEU A 43 2.76 4.36 4.29
C LEU A 43 2.87 4.85 2.85
N ILE A 44 1.80 4.62 2.10
CA ILE A 44 1.63 5.20 0.77
C ILE A 44 0.30 5.93 0.76
N LYS A 45 0.35 7.24 0.53
CA LYS A 45 -0.84 8.04 0.28
C LYS A 45 -0.91 8.31 -1.22
N TYR A 46 -2.00 7.89 -1.83
CA TYR A 46 -2.24 7.97 -3.26
C TYR A 46 -3.52 8.77 -3.52
N SER A 47 -3.39 9.94 -4.11
CA SER A 47 -4.49 10.86 -4.37
C SER A 47 -4.70 11.03 -5.87
N VAL A 48 -5.95 10.95 -6.32
CA VAL A 48 -6.34 11.14 -7.71
C VAL A 48 -7.43 12.20 -7.78
N SER A 49 -7.14 13.30 -8.46
CA SER A 49 -8.08 14.39 -8.71
C SER A 49 -8.58 14.34 -10.15
N SER A 50 -9.89 14.43 -10.34
CA SER A 50 -10.46 14.54 -11.66
C SER A 50 -10.35 15.99 -12.18
N ILE A 51 -9.73 16.17 -13.35
CA ILE A 51 -9.70 17.47 -14.03
C ILE A 51 -10.95 17.62 -14.90
N ASN A 52 -11.26 16.64 -15.75
CA ASN A 52 -12.41 16.67 -16.65
C ASN A 52 -13.16 15.32 -16.73
N TYR A 53 -12.74 14.32 -15.96
CA TYR A 53 -13.31 12.97 -15.99
C TYR A 53 -14.57 12.87 -15.12
N THR A 54 -15.60 12.23 -15.65
CA THR A 54 -16.78 11.78 -14.90
C THR A 54 -16.90 10.27 -15.03
N GLY A 55 -16.98 9.58 -13.91
CA GLY A 55 -17.09 8.12 -13.85
C GLY A 55 -16.47 7.55 -12.58
N ARG A 56 -16.27 6.23 -12.54
CA ARG A 56 -15.73 5.55 -11.38
C ARG A 56 -14.19 5.53 -11.42
N ILE A 57 -13.56 5.95 -10.33
CA ILE A 57 -12.13 5.73 -10.07
C ILE A 57 -12.03 4.61 -9.02
N SER A 58 -11.27 3.58 -9.35
CA SER A 58 -10.96 2.47 -8.45
C SER A 58 -9.47 2.45 -8.14
N LEU A 59 -9.13 2.36 -6.84
CA LEU A 59 -7.78 2.19 -6.34
C LEU A 59 -7.64 0.78 -5.78
N VAL A 60 -6.48 0.16 -6.03
CA VAL A 60 -6.28 -1.26 -5.75
C VAL A 60 -5.04 -1.45 -4.87
N PRO A 61 -5.15 -1.28 -3.53
CA PRO A 61 -4.08 -1.63 -2.63
C PRO A 61 -3.91 -3.15 -2.59
N ILE A 62 -2.72 -3.62 -2.96
CA ILE A 62 -2.37 -5.04 -2.96
C ILE A 62 -1.02 -5.28 -2.28
N LEU A 63 -0.83 -6.49 -1.77
CA LEU A 63 0.46 -7.12 -1.52
C LEU A 63 0.72 -8.09 -2.68
N ASP A 64 1.83 -7.93 -3.35
CA ASP A 64 2.22 -8.74 -4.50
C ASP A 64 3.49 -9.53 -4.18
N GLY A 65 3.37 -10.85 -4.15
CA GLY A 65 4.48 -11.77 -3.95
C GLY A 65 5.08 -12.30 -5.25
N ASN A 66 4.63 -11.79 -6.40
CA ASN A 66 5.17 -12.20 -7.71
C ASN A 66 6.37 -11.33 -8.13
N ILE A 67 7.18 -10.89 -7.16
CA ILE A 67 8.37 -10.10 -7.41
C ILE A 67 9.47 -11.02 -7.94
N VAL A 68 10.07 -10.64 -9.05
CA VAL A 68 11.22 -11.28 -9.67
C VAL A 68 12.42 -10.34 -9.48
N ASP A 69 13.57 -10.88 -9.16
CA ASP A 69 14.81 -10.10 -9.15
C ASP A 69 15.30 -9.94 -10.58
N ASP A 70 15.23 -8.72 -11.09
CA ASP A 70 15.67 -8.38 -12.45
C ASP A 70 17.17 -8.03 -12.52
N ALA A 71 17.85 -7.89 -11.35
CA ALA A 71 19.18 -7.29 -11.34
C ALA A 71 20.28 -8.25 -11.83
N ASP A 72 20.24 -9.53 -11.47
CA ASP A 72 21.34 -10.45 -11.74
C ASP A 72 20.92 -11.82 -12.34
N LEU A 73 19.70 -12.26 -12.14
CA LEU A 73 19.20 -13.54 -12.63
C LEU A 73 17.76 -13.41 -13.12
N PRO A 74 17.54 -13.22 -14.43
CA PRO A 74 16.21 -13.11 -14.99
C PRO A 74 15.36 -14.34 -14.65
N ASN A 75 14.18 -14.09 -14.06
CA ASN A 75 13.20 -15.08 -13.61
C ASN A 75 13.51 -15.80 -12.27
N LEU A 76 14.51 -15.38 -11.51
CA LEU A 76 14.70 -15.93 -10.17
C LEU A 76 13.66 -15.38 -9.20
N LYS A 77 12.73 -16.23 -8.80
CA LYS A 77 11.82 -15.92 -7.70
C LYS A 77 12.56 -16.04 -6.38
N ILE A 78 12.71 -14.94 -5.68
CA ILE A 78 13.41 -14.89 -4.38
C ILE A 78 12.55 -15.52 -3.27
N TRP A 79 11.23 -15.40 -3.39
CA TRP A 79 10.26 -15.73 -2.36
C TRP A 79 9.38 -16.93 -2.73
N ASN A 80 9.18 -17.82 -1.77
CA ASN A 80 8.10 -18.77 -1.74
C ASN A 80 6.97 -18.17 -0.89
N ILE A 81 5.74 -18.21 -1.37
CA ILE A 81 4.58 -17.82 -0.58
C ILE A 81 4.18 -19.01 0.27
N LEU A 82 4.21 -18.82 1.59
CA LEU A 82 3.77 -19.82 2.56
C LEU A 82 2.27 -19.74 2.77
N ARG A 83 1.76 -18.51 2.92
CA ARG A 83 0.36 -18.25 3.18
C ARG A 83 -0.02 -16.82 2.81
N SER A 84 -1.22 -16.64 2.31
CA SER A 84 -1.84 -15.32 2.13
C SER A 84 -3.29 -15.36 2.64
N GLY A 85 -3.83 -14.20 2.96
CA GLY A 85 -5.22 -14.10 3.38
C GLY A 85 -5.67 -12.66 3.55
N SER A 86 -6.99 -12.49 3.66
CA SER A 86 -7.59 -11.20 3.94
C SER A 86 -8.76 -11.32 4.92
N THR A 87 -8.96 -10.27 5.71
CA THR A 87 -10.14 -10.03 6.53
C THR A 87 -10.97 -8.91 5.88
N SER A 88 -11.97 -8.37 6.58
CA SER A 88 -12.75 -7.22 6.08
C SER A 88 -11.91 -5.95 5.86
N SER A 89 -10.78 -5.79 6.52
CA SER A 89 -10.01 -4.54 6.53
C SER A 89 -8.50 -4.71 6.48
N CYS A 90 -7.99 -5.95 6.51
CA CYS A 90 -6.57 -6.23 6.51
C CYS A 90 -6.27 -7.40 5.57
N ALA A 91 -5.17 -7.31 4.83
CA ALA A 91 -4.64 -8.42 4.04
C ALA A 91 -3.20 -8.71 4.49
N TYR A 92 -2.77 -9.97 4.39
CA TYR A 92 -1.41 -10.36 4.71
C TYR A 92 -0.85 -11.34 3.66
N LEU A 93 0.47 -11.30 3.53
CA LEU A 93 1.25 -12.17 2.66
C LEU A 93 2.47 -12.66 3.46
N TRP A 94 2.50 -13.96 3.76
CA TRP A 94 3.61 -14.59 4.47
C TRP A 94 4.49 -15.34 3.48
N THR A 95 5.76 -15.01 3.48
CA THR A 95 6.74 -15.47 2.51
C THR A 95 7.96 -16.06 3.20
N GLN A 96 8.73 -16.85 2.47
CA GLN A 96 10.01 -17.42 2.89
C GLN A 96 11.04 -17.25 1.78
N THR A 97 12.26 -16.87 2.14
CA THR A 97 13.38 -16.85 1.19
C THR A 97 13.71 -18.26 0.72
N ARG A 98 14.14 -18.41 -0.53
CA ARG A 98 14.44 -19.73 -1.09
C ARG A 98 15.76 -20.31 -0.59
N ARG A 99 16.72 -19.47 -0.18
CA ARG A 99 18.08 -19.89 0.16
C ARG A 99 18.34 -19.94 1.65
N GLU A 100 17.81 -18.98 2.41
CA GLU A 100 18.23 -18.74 3.80
C GLU A 100 17.16 -19.10 4.84
N ASP A 101 16.06 -19.68 4.44
CA ASP A 101 14.94 -20.06 5.33
C ASP A 101 14.41 -18.89 6.20
N ALA A 102 14.72 -17.64 5.82
CA ALA A 102 14.18 -16.48 6.50
C ALA A 102 12.72 -16.25 6.09
N GLN A 103 11.87 -16.00 7.07
CA GLN A 103 10.45 -15.78 6.83
C GLN A 103 10.08 -14.33 7.08
N VAL A 104 9.23 -13.78 6.23
CA VAL A 104 8.74 -12.41 6.33
C VAL A 104 7.23 -12.39 6.07
N CYS A 105 6.51 -11.73 6.95
CA CYS A 105 5.09 -11.46 6.76
C CYS A 105 4.88 -9.98 6.51
N TYR A 106 4.19 -9.67 5.42
CA TYR A 106 3.70 -8.34 5.09
C TYR A 106 2.22 -8.29 5.42
N ALA A 107 1.80 -7.28 6.16
CA ALA A 107 0.37 -7.02 6.35
C ALA A 107 0.04 -5.59 5.92
N MET A 108 -1.15 -5.38 5.39
CA MET A 108 -1.62 -4.06 5.03
C MET A 108 -3.05 -3.82 5.46
N THR A 109 -3.33 -2.58 5.78
CA THR A 109 -4.69 -2.02 5.88
C THR A 109 -4.75 -0.70 5.11
N TYR A 110 -5.93 -0.11 4.97
CA TYR A 110 -6.08 1.13 4.23
C TYR A 110 -7.20 2.00 4.81
N GLN A 111 -7.16 3.28 4.42
CA GLN A 111 -8.27 4.23 4.53
C GLN A 111 -8.57 4.78 3.13
N PHE A 112 -9.84 5.04 2.85
CA PHE A 112 -10.28 5.59 1.58
C PHE A 112 -11.14 6.83 1.80
N PHE A 113 -10.81 7.89 1.08
CA PHE A 113 -11.46 9.20 1.22
C PHE A 113 -11.99 9.66 -0.13
N LYS A 114 -13.14 10.34 -0.10
CA LYS A 114 -13.64 11.15 -1.22
C LYS A 114 -13.78 12.58 -0.73
N ASN A 115 -13.13 13.53 -1.42
CA ASN A 115 -13.15 14.96 -1.06
C ASN A 115 -12.81 15.19 0.42
N ASN A 116 -11.72 14.54 0.90
CA ASN A 116 -11.21 14.56 2.28
C ASN A 116 -12.16 13.96 3.34
N LYS A 117 -13.28 13.37 2.93
CA LYS A 117 -14.17 12.67 3.85
C LYS A 117 -13.95 11.16 3.74
N GLU A 118 -13.65 10.52 4.88
CA GLU A 118 -13.49 9.06 4.92
C GLU A 118 -14.79 8.39 4.47
N THR A 119 -14.67 7.44 3.58
CA THR A 119 -15.80 6.74 2.98
C THR A 119 -15.64 5.24 3.23
N THR A 120 -16.64 4.65 3.86
CA THR A 120 -16.78 3.20 3.97
C THR A 120 -17.29 2.64 2.64
N ALA A 121 -16.39 2.51 1.66
CA ALA A 121 -16.71 1.75 0.46
C ALA A 121 -16.71 0.26 0.80
N ASN A 122 -17.68 -0.50 0.31
CA ASN A 122 -17.62 -1.97 0.38
C ASN A 122 -16.47 -2.46 -0.52
N PRO A 123 -15.35 -2.93 0.05
CA PRO A 123 -14.22 -3.35 -0.75
C PRO A 123 -14.52 -4.68 -1.44
N ILE A 124 -14.05 -4.80 -2.67
CA ILE A 124 -13.96 -6.09 -3.34
C ILE A 124 -12.64 -6.71 -2.93
N ARG A 125 -12.65 -7.88 -2.32
CA ARG A 125 -11.43 -8.61 -1.97
C ARG A 125 -10.75 -9.13 -3.23
N ILE A 126 -9.43 -9.05 -3.24
CA ILE A 126 -8.57 -9.63 -4.27
C ILE A 126 -7.76 -10.73 -3.60
N GLU A 127 -8.03 -11.97 -3.99
CA GLU A 127 -7.29 -13.14 -3.54
C GLU A 127 -6.90 -13.94 -4.79
N LYS A 128 -5.62 -13.86 -5.13
CA LYS A 128 -5.01 -14.63 -6.22
C LYS A 128 -3.85 -15.43 -5.63
N GLU A 129 -3.35 -16.38 -6.38
CA GLU A 129 -2.27 -17.29 -5.94
C GLU A 129 -1.09 -16.56 -5.27
N LYS A 130 -0.74 -15.34 -5.75
CA LYS A 130 0.42 -14.57 -5.27
C LYS A 130 0.10 -13.13 -4.92
N GLN A 131 -1.16 -12.76 -4.92
CA GLN A 131 -1.60 -11.40 -4.65
C GLN A 131 -2.78 -11.41 -3.70
N THR A 132 -2.75 -10.54 -2.71
CA THR A 132 -3.88 -10.33 -1.80
C THR A 132 -4.09 -8.84 -1.58
N GLY A 133 -5.34 -8.43 -1.43
CA GLY A 133 -5.67 -7.02 -1.21
C GLY A 133 -7.13 -6.68 -1.44
N PHE A 134 -7.35 -5.45 -1.89
CA PHE A 134 -8.69 -4.90 -2.04
C PHE A 134 -8.80 -4.03 -3.29
N SER A 135 -10.01 -3.92 -3.82
CA SER A 135 -10.37 -2.87 -4.77
C SER A 135 -11.43 -1.98 -4.15
N VAL A 136 -11.15 -0.69 -4.06
CA VAL A 136 -12.06 0.32 -3.52
C VAL A 136 -12.19 1.47 -4.50
N GLY A 137 -13.37 2.07 -4.59
CA GLY A 137 -13.54 3.16 -5.53
C GLY A 137 -14.81 3.96 -5.28
N ALA A 138 -14.86 5.13 -5.90
CA ALA A 138 -16.00 6.03 -5.87
C ALA A 138 -16.25 6.66 -7.25
N ASP A 139 -17.49 7.06 -7.48
CA ASP A 139 -17.84 7.87 -8.64
C ASP A 139 -17.39 9.31 -8.40
N VAL A 140 -16.76 9.89 -9.41
CA VAL A 140 -16.21 11.24 -9.39
C VAL A 140 -16.74 12.05 -10.57
N LYS A 141 -16.70 13.36 -10.41
CA LYS A 141 -16.93 14.38 -11.44
C LYS A 141 -15.75 15.36 -11.46
N PRO A 142 -15.62 16.24 -12.46
CA PRO A 142 -14.56 17.25 -12.47
C PRO A 142 -14.51 18.04 -11.16
N GLY A 143 -13.31 18.16 -10.59
CA GLY A 143 -13.05 18.79 -9.30
C GLY A 143 -13.09 17.83 -8.09
N ASP A 144 -13.63 16.63 -8.22
CA ASP A 144 -13.59 15.63 -7.14
C ASP A 144 -12.18 15.02 -6.99
N ASN A 145 -11.87 14.63 -5.75
CA ASN A 145 -10.64 13.93 -5.38
C ASN A 145 -10.97 12.62 -4.66
N VAL A 146 -10.23 11.57 -4.95
CA VAL A 146 -10.20 10.34 -4.16
C VAL A 146 -8.78 10.10 -3.64
N THR A 147 -8.67 9.72 -2.38
CA THR A 147 -7.39 9.44 -1.73
C THR A 147 -7.45 8.10 -1.03
N LEU A 148 -6.42 7.29 -1.24
CA LEU A 148 -6.20 6.05 -0.51
C LEU A 148 -4.90 6.17 0.28
N ILE A 149 -4.96 5.83 1.57
CA ILE A 149 -3.79 5.70 2.41
C ILE A 149 -3.62 4.21 2.72
N LYS A 150 -2.52 3.63 2.25
CA LYS A 150 -2.13 2.24 2.53
C LYS A 150 -1.11 2.22 3.66
N TYR A 151 -1.39 1.50 4.71
CA TYR A 151 -0.50 1.22 5.83
C TYR A 151 0.03 -0.20 5.67
N THR A 152 1.34 -0.35 5.61
CA THR A 152 2.00 -1.66 5.45
C THR A 152 2.96 -1.90 6.60
N ALA A 153 2.81 -3.03 7.29
CA ALA A 153 3.72 -3.49 8.32
C ALA A 153 4.46 -4.75 7.86
N ILE A 154 5.69 -4.92 8.33
CA ILE A 154 6.58 -6.02 7.97
C ILE A 154 7.07 -6.67 9.27
N ALA A 155 6.85 -7.98 9.43
CA ALA A 155 7.42 -8.77 10.51
C ALA A 155 8.36 -9.83 9.93
N SER A 156 9.53 -10.01 10.55
CA SER A 156 10.56 -10.94 10.08
C SER A 156 10.94 -11.94 11.17
N SER A 157 11.22 -13.18 10.76
CA SER A 157 11.75 -14.25 11.64
C SER A 157 13.13 -13.96 12.22
N LEU A 158 13.78 -12.86 11.82
CA LEU A 158 15.00 -12.37 12.46
C LEU A 158 14.74 -11.72 13.82
N TYR A 159 13.51 -11.25 14.07
CA TYR A 159 13.15 -10.48 15.26
C TYR A 159 11.95 -11.05 16.02
N HIS A 160 11.20 -11.95 15.42
CA HIS A 160 9.96 -12.52 15.97
C HIS A 160 9.91 -14.03 15.75
N GLU A 161 9.18 -14.74 16.60
CA GLU A 161 8.89 -16.15 16.41
C GLU A 161 8.05 -16.35 15.12
N ARG A 162 8.38 -17.40 14.36
CA ARG A 162 7.72 -17.68 13.07
C ARG A 162 6.19 -17.81 13.18
N SER A 163 5.72 -18.43 14.25
CA SER A 163 4.29 -18.63 14.51
C SER A 163 3.52 -17.32 14.73
N GLU A 164 4.20 -16.25 15.14
CA GLU A 164 3.61 -14.95 15.50
C GLU A 164 3.70 -13.89 14.38
N LEU A 165 4.41 -14.17 13.29
CA LEU A 165 4.67 -13.19 12.22
C LEU A 165 3.40 -12.59 11.63
N VAL A 166 2.38 -13.41 11.42
CA VAL A 166 1.09 -12.93 10.85
C VAL A 166 0.36 -12.04 11.85
N GLU A 167 0.29 -12.48 13.11
CA GLU A 167 -0.39 -11.72 14.15
C GLU A 167 0.29 -10.38 14.40
N HIS A 168 1.62 -10.38 14.53
CA HIS A 168 2.44 -9.19 14.72
C HIS A 168 2.25 -8.18 13.58
N SER A 169 2.45 -8.60 12.34
CA SER A 169 2.33 -7.69 11.19
C SER A 169 0.92 -7.12 11.04
N VAL A 170 -0.12 -7.94 11.28
CA VAL A 170 -1.53 -7.49 11.22
C VAL A 170 -1.83 -6.49 12.34
N ALA A 171 -1.37 -6.76 13.57
CA ALA A 171 -1.57 -5.86 14.69
C ALA A 171 -0.91 -4.49 14.44
N GLU A 172 0.35 -4.49 13.98
CA GLU A 172 1.07 -3.24 13.65
C GLU A 172 0.44 -2.45 12.51
N ALA A 173 -0.02 -3.12 11.44
CA ALA A 173 -0.71 -2.44 10.36
C ALA A 173 -2.01 -1.76 10.82
N ARG A 174 -2.76 -2.42 11.72
CA ARG A 174 -3.98 -1.86 12.31
C ARG A 174 -3.70 -0.70 13.24
N GLU A 175 -2.68 -0.82 14.08
CA GLU A 175 -2.22 0.26 14.96
C GLU A 175 -1.80 1.49 14.14
N ALA A 176 -1.01 1.29 13.08
CA ALA A 176 -0.60 2.35 12.17
C ALA A 176 -1.79 3.11 11.58
N LYS A 177 -2.84 2.39 11.18
CA LYS A 177 -4.08 3.01 10.72
C LYS A 177 -4.77 3.83 11.83
N SER A 178 -4.79 3.34 13.06
CA SER A 178 -5.46 4.03 14.19
C SER A 178 -4.77 5.34 14.57
N ILE A 179 -3.43 5.37 14.46
CA ILE A 179 -2.62 6.58 14.71
C ILE A 179 -2.85 7.63 13.61
N GLY A 180 -3.11 7.19 12.37
CA GLY A 180 -3.37 8.04 11.21
C GLY A 180 -2.10 8.63 10.58
N SER A 181 -2.21 9.02 9.32
CA SER A 181 -1.05 9.46 8.51
C SER A 181 -0.40 10.76 9.00
N VAL A 182 -1.16 11.67 9.61
CA VAL A 182 -0.66 12.96 10.09
C VAL A 182 0.30 12.79 11.27
N SER A 183 -0.02 11.89 12.19
CA SER A 183 0.85 11.60 13.34
C SER A 183 2.13 10.87 12.94
N TYR A 184 2.13 10.17 11.81
CA TYR A 184 3.31 9.44 11.32
C TYR A 184 4.45 10.36 10.87
N THR A 185 4.15 11.54 10.34
CA THR A 185 5.16 12.53 9.96
C THR A 185 5.78 13.24 11.16
N HIS A 186 5.17 13.15 12.34
CA HIS A 186 5.62 13.79 13.57
C HIS A 186 6.23 12.84 14.62
N LEU A 187 6.20 11.54 14.40
CA LEU A 187 6.92 10.57 15.25
C LEU A 187 8.41 10.59 14.89
N ARG A 188 9.14 11.45 15.60
CA ARG A 188 10.61 11.54 15.57
C ARG A 188 11.21 10.74 16.72
#